data_c991d6cee7d0e83469d3e89d622f7343
#
_entry.id   c991d6cee7d0e83469d3e89d622f7343
#
_cell.length_a   1.000
_cell.length_b   1.000
_cell.length_c   1.000
_cell.angle_alpha   90.00
_cell.angle_beta   90.00
_cell.angle_gamma   90.00
#
_symmetry.space_group_name_H-M   'P 1'
#
loop_
_entity.id
_entity.type
_entity.pdbx_description
1 polymer ?
#
loop_
_entity_poly.entity_id
_entity_poly.type
_entity_poly.pdbx_seq_one_letter_code
_entity_poly.pdbx_strand_id
1 'polypeptide(L)'
;MCKLRVLFIVCLAAWAFVDSFATKKGRVGIEIGYLDSLPAEIDGGLCTFYKSLDDVEKDRYVLTNDSAENAYVMVNGKLEKLSLVANNDENYLYVNKDYKLTVKISGTRFSAKRDYNYIVAFLIIENRNHDKRKIKCYGFCGC
;
A
#
# COMPACT_ATOMS: atom_id res chain seq x y z
N MET A 1 -13.87 -83.26 -24.13
CA MET A 1 -13.31 -82.53 -22.97
C MET A 1 -12.98 -81.10 -23.42
N CYS A 2 -13.83 -80.21 -23.08
CA CYS A 2 -13.67 -78.80 -23.51
C CYS A 2 -13.10 -78.00 -22.32
N LYS A 3 -11.86 -77.58 -22.47
CA LYS A 3 -11.20 -76.68 -21.45
C LYS A 3 -11.56 -75.25 -21.75
N LEU A 4 -12.48 -74.71 -20.94
CA LEU A 4 -12.85 -73.30 -20.95
C LEU A 4 -11.73 -72.49 -20.33
N ARG A 5 -10.99 -71.73 -21.14
CA ARG A 5 -10.04 -70.72 -20.70
C ARG A 5 -10.80 -69.45 -20.39
N VAL A 6 -10.94 -69.16 -19.12
CA VAL A 6 -11.43 -67.87 -18.66
C VAL A 6 -10.32 -66.85 -18.80
N LEU A 7 -10.51 -65.92 -19.73
CA LEU A 7 -9.61 -64.78 -19.93
C LEU A 7 -9.98 -63.67 -18.94
N PHE A 8 -9.19 -63.51 -17.89
CA PHE A 8 -9.32 -62.36 -16.99
C PHE A 8 -8.81 -61.12 -17.69
N ILE A 9 -9.70 -60.26 -18.13
CA ILE A 9 -9.37 -58.91 -18.58
C ILE A 9 -9.27 -58.05 -17.33
N VAL A 10 -8.03 -57.77 -16.92
CA VAL A 10 -7.74 -56.78 -15.88
C VAL A 10 -7.86 -55.39 -16.49
N CYS A 11 -8.99 -54.73 -16.32
CA CYS A 11 -9.12 -53.33 -16.63
C CYS A 11 -8.34 -52.52 -15.60
N LEU A 12 -7.09 -52.16 -15.95
CA LEU A 12 -6.36 -51.12 -15.26
C LEU A 12 -7.00 -49.78 -15.54
N ALA A 13 -7.88 -49.37 -14.66
CA ALA A 13 -8.38 -48.01 -14.61
C ALA A 13 -7.22 -47.11 -14.15
N ALA A 14 -6.51 -46.52 -15.11
CA ALA A 14 -5.59 -45.43 -14.83
C ALA A 14 -6.41 -44.23 -14.36
N TRP A 15 -6.46 -44.06 -13.04
CA TRP A 15 -6.92 -42.82 -12.46
C TRP A 15 -5.87 -41.76 -12.73
N ALA A 16 -6.10 -40.95 -13.73
CA ALA A 16 -5.36 -39.74 -13.95
C ALA A 16 -5.69 -38.80 -12.78
N PHE A 17 -4.80 -38.76 -11.80
CA PHE A 17 -4.77 -37.65 -10.84
C PHE A 17 -4.44 -36.39 -11.65
N VAL A 18 -5.48 -35.66 -12.01
CA VAL A 18 -5.32 -34.29 -12.44
C VAL A 18 -4.98 -33.51 -11.18
N ASP A 19 -3.68 -33.38 -10.91
CA ASP A 19 -3.19 -32.39 -9.96
C ASP A 19 -3.62 -31.02 -10.49
N SER A 20 -4.76 -30.56 -10.01
CA SER A 20 -5.14 -29.16 -10.13
C SER A 20 -4.10 -28.36 -9.40
N PHE A 21 -3.03 -27.96 -10.09
CA PHE A 21 -2.19 -26.88 -9.66
C PHE A 21 -3.07 -25.62 -9.60
N ALA A 22 -3.74 -25.43 -8.47
CA ALA A 22 -4.27 -24.15 -8.10
C ALA A 22 -3.05 -23.23 -8.00
N THR A 23 -2.76 -22.51 -9.08
CA THR A 23 -1.84 -21.40 -9.10
C THR A 23 -2.33 -20.48 -7.99
N LYS A 24 -1.69 -20.51 -6.84
CA LYS A 24 -1.86 -19.49 -5.80
C LYS A 24 -1.56 -18.19 -6.51
N LYS A 25 -2.61 -17.47 -6.90
CA LYS A 25 -2.52 -16.12 -7.42
C LYS A 25 -1.74 -15.37 -6.34
N GLY A 26 -0.46 -15.10 -6.60
CA GLY A 26 0.43 -14.51 -5.61
C GLY A 26 -0.28 -13.27 -5.07
N ARG A 27 -0.46 -13.20 -3.75
CA ARG A 27 -1.07 -12.07 -3.09
C ARG A 27 -0.21 -10.87 -3.45
N VAL A 28 -0.70 -10.01 -4.33
CA VAL A 28 0.00 -8.78 -4.68
C VAL A 28 -0.02 -7.92 -3.43
N GLY A 29 1.14 -7.80 -2.78
CA GLY A 29 1.30 -6.98 -1.60
C GLY A 29 1.02 -5.51 -1.92
N ILE A 30 0.73 -4.72 -0.90
CA ILE A 30 0.58 -3.26 -1.06
C ILE A 30 1.97 -2.65 -1.24
N GLU A 31 2.18 -1.96 -2.36
CA GLU A 31 3.37 -1.17 -2.64
C GLU A 31 3.01 0.31 -2.63
N ILE A 32 3.74 1.11 -1.82
CA ILE A 32 3.63 2.56 -1.80
C ILE A 32 4.72 3.13 -2.69
N GLY A 33 4.31 3.70 -3.82
CA GLY A 33 5.18 4.34 -4.79
C GLY A 33 5.45 5.82 -4.48
N TYR A 34 6.24 6.43 -5.34
CA TYR A 34 6.44 7.89 -5.34
C TYR A 34 5.40 8.55 -6.22
N LEU A 35 4.97 9.75 -5.82
CA LEU A 35 4.14 10.60 -6.68
C LEU A 35 5.04 11.32 -7.69
N ASP A 36 4.63 11.31 -8.95
CA ASP A 36 5.39 11.94 -10.05
C ASP A 36 5.26 13.47 -10.04
N SER A 37 4.17 13.99 -9.50
CA SER A 37 3.89 15.42 -9.37
C SER A 37 2.84 15.67 -8.30
N LEU A 38 2.76 16.91 -7.83
CA LEU A 38 1.65 17.33 -6.96
C LEU A 38 0.34 17.28 -7.75
N PRO A 39 -0.73 16.69 -7.17
CA PRO A 39 -2.04 16.73 -7.78
C PRO A 39 -2.50 18.19 -8.00
N ALA A 40 -2.99 18.49 -9.21
CA ALA A 40 -3.45 19.83 -9.56
C ALA A 40 -4.64 20.33 -8.72
N GLU A 41 -5.31 19.41 -8.04
CA GLU A 41 -6.48 19.69 -7.20
C GLU A 41 -6.12 20.24 -5.81
N ILE A 42 -4.83 20.21 -5.43
CA ILE A 42 -4.39 20.73 -4.14
C ILE A 42 -4.40 22.24 -4.19
N ASP A 43 -5.32 22.82 -3.43
CA ASP A 43 -5.44 24.25 -3.20
C ASP A 43 -5.29 24.53 -1.69
N GLY A 44 -4.31 25.32 -1.33
CA GLY A 44 -4.06 25.70 0.07
C GLY A 44 -2.91 24.98 0.75
N GLY A 45 -2.93 24.93 2.09
CA GLY A 45 -1.88 24.36 2.92
C GLY A 45 -1.64 22.89 2.62
N LEU A 46 -0.39 22.55 2.43
CA LEU A 46 0.07 21.27 1.91
C LEU A 46 1.02 20.63 2.93
N CYS A 47 0.82 19.35 3.22
CA CYS A 47 1.84 18.51 3.84
C CYS A 47 2.34 17.49 2.82
N THR A 48 3.65 17.37 2.71
CA THR A 48 4.32 16.34 1.90
C THR A 48 5.10 15.40 2.80
N PHE A 49 5.10 14.10 2.45
CA PHE A 49 5.81 13.07 3.19
C PHE A 49 6.74 12.28 2.27
N TYR A 50 7.92 11.98 2.78
CA TYR A 50 9.04 11.37 2.07
C TYR A 50 9.49 10.10 2.77
N LYS A 51 9.99 9.10 2.04
CA LYS A 51 10.52 7.85 2.64
C LYS A 51 11.85 8.09 3.37
N SER A 52 12.61 9.06 2.93
CA SER A 52 13.90 9.44 3.52
C SER A 52 14.12 10.95 3.46
N LEU A 53 15.03 11.47 4.26
CA LEU A 53 15.43 12.89 4.17
C LEU A 53 16.20 13.20 2.86
N ASP A 54 16.80 12.19 2.23
CA ASP A 54 17.45 12.37 0.93
C ASP A 54 16.42 12.50 -0.21
N ASP A 55 15.22 11.95 -0.03
CA ASP A 55 14.12 12.13 -0.98
C ASP A 55 13.56 13.56 -0.97
N VAL A 56 13.69 14.28 0.14
CA VAL A 56 13.32 15.70 0.24
C VAL A 56 14.11 16.55 -0.75
N GLU A 57 15.41 16.31 -0.84
CA GLU A 57 16.31 17.03 -1.75
C GLU A 57 16.04 16.72 -3.22
N LYS A 58 15.39 15.58 -3.49
CA LYS A 58 15.04 15.09 -4.82
C LYS A 58 13.57 15.32 -5.18
N ASP A 59 12.82 15.95 -4.29
CA ASP A 59 11.38 16.20 -4.43
C ASP A 59 10.55 14.93 -4.69
N ARG A 60 10.96 13.81 -4.05
CA ARG A 60 10.36 12.48 -4.21
C ARG A 60 9.48 12.12 -3.02
N TYR A 61 8.25 12.55 -3.03
CA TYR A 61 7.30 12.32 -1.96
C TYR A 61 6.40 11.10 -2.23
N VAL A 62 5.90 10.49 -1.15
CA VAL A 62 5.06 9.29 -1.19
C VAL A 62 3.63 9.57 -0.82
N LEU A 63 3.39 10.68 -0.14
CA LEU A 63 2.07 11.15 0.24
C LEU A 63 2.07 12.66 0.24
N THR A 64 0.98 13.21 -0.21
CA THR A 64 0.65 14.62 0.00
C THR A 64 -0.80 14.72 0.45
N ASN A 65 -1.12 15.72 1.27
CA ASN A 65 -2.49 16.06 1.60
C ASN A 65 -2.75 17.55 1.41
N ASP A 66 -3.98 17.89 1.08
CA ASP A 66 -4.46 19.23 1.35
C ASP A 66 -4.73 19.35 2.86
N SER A 67 -4.63 20.53 3.40
CA SER A 67 -4.65 20.76 4.86
C SER A 67 -5.97 20.36 5.55
N ALA A 68 -7.00 19.99 4.82
CA ALA A 68 -8.33 19.85 5.37
C ALA A 68 -9.07 18.57 5.04
N GLU A 69 -8.93 17.96 3.85
CA GLU A 69 -9.93 16.99 3.41
C GLU A 69 -9.39 15.75 2.70
N ASN A 70 -8.30 15.83 1.96
CA ASN A 70 -7.86 14.74 1.10
C ASN A 70 -6.38 14.40 1.25
N ALA A 71 -6.08 13.11 1.08
CA ALA A 71 -4.73 12.60 0.93
C ALA A 71 -4.57 11.91 -0.43
N TYR A 72 -3.39 12.03 -1.01
CA TYR A 72 -3.02 11.44 -2.28
C TYR A 72 -1.78 10.57 -2.10
N VAL A 73 -1.87 9.33 -2.53
CA VAL A 73 -0.83 8.33 -2.40
C VAL A 73 -0.77 7.44 -3.63
N MET A 74 0.43 7.03 -4.04
CA MET A 74 0.59 6.06 -5.12
C MET A 74 0.55 4.65 -4.53
N VAL A 75 -0.44 3.84 -4.89
CA VAL A 75 -0.59 2.46 -4.43
C VAL A 75 -0.57 1.52 -5.62
N ASN A 76 0.37 0.60 -5.65
CA ASN A 76 0.54 -0.37 -6.74
C ASN A 76 0.54 0.29 -8.13
N GLY A 77 1.23 1.43 -8.25
CA GLY A 77 1.36 2.17 -9.50
C GLY A 77 0.16 3.02 -9.89
N LYS A 78 -0.86 3.15 -9.02
CA LYS A 78 -2.04 3.95 -9.26
C LYS A 78 -2.18 5.06 -8.22
N LEU A 79 -2.48 6.28 -8.67
CA LEU A 79 -2.79 7.40 -7.80
C LEU A 79 -4.14 7.18 -7.12
N GLU A 80 -4.13 7.15 -5.79
CA GLU A 80 -5.32 7.03 -4.95
C GLU A 80 -5.56 8.34 -4.21
N LYS A 81 -6.79 8.83 -4.28
CA LYS A 81 -7.31 9.94 -3.49
C LYS A 81 -8.18 9.37 -2.38
N LEU A 82 -7.91 9.76 -1.15
CA LEU A 82 -8.66 9.33 0.02
C LEU A 82 -9.15 10.56 0.78
N SER A 83 -10.36 10.48 1.34
CA SER A 83 -10.95 11.58 2.11
C SER A 83 -10.76 11.39 3.60
N LEU A 84 -10.51 12.48 4.31
CA LEU A 84 -10.36 12.50 5.75
C LEU A 84 -11.71 12.18 6.41
N VAL A 85 -11.72 11.19 7.31
CA VAL A 85 -12.92 10.78 8.06
C VAL A 85 -12.78 10.99 9.56
N ALA A 86 -11.55 11.02 10.07
CA ALA A 86 -11.27 11.29 11.47
C ALA A 86 -9.86 11.84 11.63
N ASN A 87 -9.67 12.73 12.57
CA ASN A 87 -8.36 13.15 13.04
C ASN A 87 -8.38 13.43 14.55
N ASN A 88 -7.22 13.24 15.14
CA ASN A 88 -6.81 13.86 16.38
C ASN A 88 -5.39 14.41 16.17
N ASP A 89 -4.80 15.08 17.12
CA ASP A 89 -3.51 15.76 16.94
C ASP A 89 -2.36 14.84 16.49
N GLU A 90 -2.50 13.54 16.67
CA GLU A 90 -1.47 12.54 16.33
C GLU A 90 -1.84 11.60 15.18
N ASN A 91 -3.12 11.44 14.89
CA ASN A 91 -3.58 10.47 13.90
C ASN A 91 -4.58 11.09 12.92
N TYR A 92 -4.35 10.83 11.65
CA TYR A 92 -5.25 11.21 10.56
C TYR A 92 -5.68 9.95 9.84
N LEU A 93 -6.99 9.77 9.70
CA LEU A 93 -7.60 8.63 9.04
C LEU A 93 -8.28 9.07 7.77
N TYR A 94 -7.80 8.57 6.63
CA TYR A 94 -8.35 8.79 5.31
C TYR A 94 -8.90 7.48 4.75
N VAL A 95 -9.97 7.56 3.99
CA VAL A 95 -10.57 6.39 3.34
C VAL A 95 -11.03 6.70 1.92
N ASN A 96 -11.02 5.68 1.07
CA ASN A 96 -11.78 5.62 -0.17
C ASN A 96 -12.45 4.24 -0.27
N LYS A 97 -13.00 3.90 -1.44
CA LYS A 97 -13.69 2.62 -1.64
C LYS A 97 -12.79 1.38 -1.47
N ASP A 98 -11.48 1.51 -1.70
CA ASP A 98 -10.54 0.39 -1.78
C ASP A 98 -9.54 0.36 -0.63
N TYR A 99 -9.24 1.53 -0.03
CA TYR A 99 -8.17 1.67 0.94
C TYR A 99 -8.58 2.49 2.16
N LYS A 100 -7.91 2.17 3.27
CA LYS A 100 -7.86 2.94 4.50
C LYS A 100 -6.41 3.34 4.75
N LEU A 101 -6.14 4.62 4.88
CA LEU A 101 -4.83 5.18 5.16
C LEU A 101 -4.84 5.84 6.52
N THR A 102 -3.92 5.43 7.39
CA THR A 102 -3.65 6.10 8.66
C THR A 102 -2.29 6.78 8.58
N VAL A 103 -2.26 8.07 8.86
CA VAL A 103 -1.03 8.84 9.07
C VAL A 103 -0.88 9.04 10.57
N LYS A 104 0.09 8.38 11.18
CA LYS A 104 0.37 8.49 12.62
C LYS A 104 1.59 9.35 12.84
N ILE A 105 1.41 10.52 13.43
CA ILE A 105 2.48 11.43 13.79
C ILE A 105 3.20 10.89 15.04
N SER A 106 4.50 10.74 14.96
CA SER A 106 5.35 10.31 16.08
C SER A 106 6.04 11.48 16.80
N GLY A 107 6.14 12.62 16.16
CA GLY A 107 6.74 13.84 16.72
C GLY A 107 7.48 14.66 15.69
N THR A 108 8.02 15.78 16.14
CA THR A 108 8.84 16.68 15.33
C THR A 108 10.31 16.52 15.72
N ARG A 109 11.20 16.61 14.73
CA ARG A 109 12.65 16.52 14.89
C ARG A 109 13.32 17.69 14.17
N PHE A 110 14.52 18.04 14.62
CA PHE A 110 15.39 19.00 13.97
C PHE A 110 16.57 18.29 13.32
N SER A 111 16.89 18.65 12.08
CA SER A 111 18.09 18.19 11.40
C SER A 111 19.15 19.28 11.42
N ALA A 112 20.16 19.15 12.28
CA ALA A 112 21.29 20.10 12.34
C ALA A 112 22.07 20.12 11.02
N LYS A 113 22.20 19.01 10.32
CA LYS A 113 22.89 18.92 9.03
C LYS A 113 22.19 19.72 7.93
N ARG A 114 20.84 19.78 7.99
CA ARG A 114 20.00 20.38 6.95
C ARG A 114 19.33 21.68 7.38
N ASP A 115 19.48 22.04 8.66
CA ASP A 115 18.94 23.26 9.28
C ASP A 115 17.43 23.45 9.09
N TYR A 116 16.65 22.36 9.27
CA TYR A 116 15.20 22.43 9.26
C TYR A 116 14.52 21.44 10.22
N ASN A 117 13.29 21.75 10.60
CA ASN A 117 12.41 20.85 11.34
C ASN A 117 11.63 19.94 10.38
N TYR A 118 11.40 18.72 10.80
CA TYR A 118 10.58 17.74 10.07
C TYR A 118 9.72 16.91 11.03
N ILE A 119 8.60 16.43 10.50
CA ILE A 119 7.70 15.54 11.21
C ILE A 119 8.17 14.11 10.96
N VAL A 120 8.20 13.28 12.01
CA VAL A 120 8.34 11.83 11.88
C VAL A 120 6.97 11.21 11.97
N ALA A 121 6.59 10.45 10.97
CA ALA A 121 5.30 9.79 10.90
C ALA A 121 5.40 8.36 10.38
N PHE A 122 4.31 7.61 10.58
CA PHE A 122 4.10 6.30 9.97
C PHE A 122 2.87 6.36 9.08
N LEU A 123 3.03 5.94 7.82
CA LEU A 123 1.92 5.70 6.91
C LEU A 123 1.55 4.23 7.01
N ILE A 124 0.28 3.95 7.29
CA ILE A 124 -0.26 2.60 7.36
C ILE A 124 -1.42 2.55 6.38
N ILE A 125 -1.25 1.81 5.29
CA ILE A 125 -2.31 1.59 4.31
C ILE A 125 -2.84 0.17 4.40
N GLU A 126 -4.14 0.01 4.35
CA GLU A 126 -4.86 -1.25 4.43
C GLU A 126 -5.85 -1.34 3.26
N ASN A 127 -5.88 -2.49 2.57
CA ASN A 127 -6.86 -2.77 1.53
C ASN A 127 -8.10 -3.49 2.10
N ARG A 128 -9.09 -3.77 1.25
CA ARG A 128 -10.32 -4.48 1.64
C ARG A 128 -10.08 -5.92 2.15
N ASN A 129 -8.96 -6.53 1.78
CA ASN A 129 -8.58 -7.88 2.23
C ASN A 129 -7.81 -7.87 3.54
N HIS A 130 -7.71 -6.69 4.21
CA HIS A 130 -6.93 -6.48 5.42
C HIS A 130 -5.41 -6.69 5.26
N ASP A 131 -4.90 -6.68 4.03
CA ASP A 131 -3.47 -6.58 3.81
C ASP A 131 -3.02 -5.18 4.19
N LYS A 132 -1.89 -5.09 4.91
CA LYS A 132 -1.37 -3.84 5.43
C LYS A 132 0.06 -3.59 4.99
N ARG A 133 0.37 -2.33 4.72
CA ARG A 133 1.73 -1.85 4.53
C ARG A 133 1.98 -0.67 5.46
N LYS A 134 3.05 -0.74 6.24
CA LYS A 134 3.51 0.34 7.12
C LYS A 134 4.86 0.80 6.64
N ILE A 135 5.03 2.11 6.48
CA ILE A 135 6.32 2.74 6.22
C ILE A 135 6.54 3.90 7.18
N LYS A 136 7.78 4.10 7.60
CA LYS A 136 8.21 5.32 8.27
C LYS A 136 8.44 6.40 7.22
N CYS A 137 8.04 7.62 7.52
CA CYS A 137 8.22 8.75 6.62
C CYS A 137 8.53 10.03 7.39
N TYR A 138 8.94 11.04 6.62
CA TYR A 138 9.36 12.34 7.10
C TYR A 138 8.51 13.39 6.42
N GLY A 139 7.83 14.21 7.20
CA GLY A 139 6.84 15.15 6.71
C GLY A 139 7.23 16.60 6.86
N PHE A 140 6.74 17.41 5.94
CA PHE A 140 6.85 18.87 5.95
C PHE A 140 5.47 19.44 5.64
N CYS A 141 5.01 20.37 6.45
CA CYS A 141 3.78 21.09 6.22
C CYS A 141 4.10 22.56 5.98
N GLY A 142 3.61 23.08 4.88
CA GLY A 142 3.65 24.50 4.53
C GLY A 142 2.30 25.17 4.76
N CYS A 143 2.32 26.44 5.01
CA CYS A 143 1.10 27.27 5.03
C CYS A 143 0.81 27.79 3.64
#